data_c70070d1db6b7b8435acb44eb7ab3b66
#
_entry.id   c70070d1db6b7b8435acb44eb7ab3b66
#
_cell.length_a   1.000
_cell.length_b   1.000
_cell.length_c   1.000
_cell.angle_alpha   90.00
_cell.angle_beta   90.00
_cell.angle_gamma   90.00
#
_symmetry.space_group_name_H-M   'P 1'
#
loop_
_entity.id
_entity.type
_entity.pdbx_description
1 polymer ?
#
loop_
_entity_poly.entity_id
_entity_poly.type
_entity_poly.pdbx_seq_one_letter_code
_entity_poly.pdbx_strand_id
1 'polypeptide(L)'
;SYLFTDQSRTLLERFERDGFGLGCRDGLTEDILHQVGVRNTLMTGCPAWYDLDKIEAQALFRRPVQGNIDHIAISDPARPENIPLACSLVRYVVEELQPRKITFVFHRGWKSDQYSRGYLATCQQNLKTWLDRQRIDVCGIEYSNEGFGVYNDTDMHIGFRVHAHIYNMSQRHPSFLIEEDGRGWGLDETLGLDHIGKLASGTFGEKARIMSPYVGAMETLFSKRRSQPVLSKLDSVIHAEFESDFSKMRAAFKKMEESYSVMRNHLRKLA
;
A
#
# COMPACT_ATOMS: atom_id res chain seq x y z
N SER A 1 -1.04 -21.85 1.94
CA SER A 1 -1.66 -22.17 3.24
C SER A 1 -0.85 -21.58 4.36
N TYR A 2 -1.50 -20.91 5.30
CA TYR A 2 -0.86 -20.44 6.52
C TYR A 2 -0.72 -21.62 7.49
N LEU A 3 0.48 -21.81 8.01
CA LEU A 3 0.74 -22.85 9.01
C LEU A 3 0.69 -22.21 10.40
N PHE A 4 -0.33 -22.52 11.16
CA PHE A 4 -0.40 -22.15 12.57
C PHE A 4 0.35 -23.17 13.43
N THR A 5 1.11 -22.71 14.40
CA THR A 5 1.67 -23.58 15.45
C THR A 5 0.54 -24.13 16.32
N ASP A 6 0.76 -25.23 17.00
CA ASP A 6 -0.23 -25.81 17.93
C ASP A 6 -0.58 -24.81 19.06
N GLN A 7 0.39 -24.03 19.52
CA GLN A 7 0.13 -22.96 20.50
C GLN A 7 -0.81 -21.89 19.96
N SER A 8 -0.60 -21.46 18.71
CA SER A 8 -1.48 -20.47 18.06
C SER A 8 -2.88 -21.02 17.86
N ARG A 9 -3.02 -22.30 17.45
CA ARG A 9 -4.32 -22.96 17.33
C ARG A 9 -5.05 -23.03 18.66
N THR A 10 -4.39 -23.50 19.72
CA THR A 10 -4.94 -23.56 21.09
C THR A 10 -5.44 -22.19 21.57
N LEU A 11 -4.67 -21.11 21.26
CA LEU A 11 -5.07 -19.76 21.63
C LEU A 11 -6.33 -19.33 20.85
N LEU A 12 -6.39 -19.58 19.55
CA LEU A 12 -7.55 -19.24 18.71
C LEU A 12 -8.80 -20.03 19.12
N GLU A 13 -8.67 -21.33 19.42
CA GLU A 13 -9.75 -22.18 19.96
C GLU A 13 -10.26 -21.66 21.31
N ARG A 14 -9.37 -21.11 22.13
CA ARG A 14 -9.77 -20.49 23.39
C ARG A 14 -10.60 -19.22 23.15
N PHE A 15 -10.20 -18.35 22.25
CA PHE A 15 -10.98 -17.16 21.91
C PHE A 15 -12.37 -17.53 21.38
N GLU A 16 -12.45 -18.55 20.52
CA GLU A 16 -13.73 -19.05 19.99
C GLU A 16 -14.63 -19.58 21.11
N ARG A 17 -14.09 -20.43 21.97
CA ARG A 17 -14.82 -21.01 23.11
C ARG A 17 -15.27 -19.96 24.13
N ASP A 18 -14.42 -18.98 24.42
CA ASP A 18 -14.69 -17.95 25.43
C ASP A 18 -15.62 -16.84 24.85
N GLY A 19 -16.02 -16.96 23.57
CA GLY A 19 -16.99 -16.08 22.92
C GLY A 19 -16.42 -14.70 22.55
N PHE A 20 -15.10 -14.52 22.55
CA PHE A 20 -14.48 -13.27 22.11
C PHE A 20 -14.54 -13.14 20.60
N GLY A 21 -15.23 -12.09 20.13
CA GLY A 21 -15.23 -11.75 18.71
C GLY A 21 -13.86 -11.20 18.28
N LEU A 22 -13.26 -11.82 17.27
CA LEU A 22 -11.98 -11.38 16.72
C LEU A 22 -12.19 -10.35 15.60
N GLY A 23 -11.76 -9.12 15.82
CA GLY A 23 -11.76 -8.08 14.79
C GLY A 23 -10.75 -8.41 13.68
N CYS A 24 -11.23 -8.53 12.43
CA CYS A 24 -10.41 -8.78 11.27
C CYS A 24 -10.16 -7.49 10.50
N ARG A 25 -8.90 -7.28 10.12
CA ARG A 25 -8.47 -6.11 9.36
C ARG A 25 -8.93 -6.18 7.90
N ASP A 26 -8.97 -7.37 7.34
CA ASP A 26 -9.29 -7.66 5.94
C ASP A 26 -9.94 -9.05 5.83
N GLY A 27 -10.66 -9.28 4.71
CA GLY A 27 -11.37 -10.55 4.45
C GLY A 27 -10.43 -11.75 4.36
N LEU A 28 -9.21 -11.56 3.86
CA LEU A 28 -8.22 -12.63 3.81
C LEU A 28 -7.87 -13.14 5.22
N THR A 29 -7.75 -12.23 6.19
CA THR A 29 -7.54 -12.60 7.60
C THR A 29 -8.74 -13.36 8.15
N GLU A 30 -9.96 -12.93 7.85
CA GLU A 30 -11.19 -13.63 8.25
C GLU A 30 -11.27 -15.03 7.66
N ASP A 31 -11.01 -15.18 6.35
CA ASP A 31 -10.99 -16.47 5.66
C ASP A 31 -9.97 -17.44 6.27
N ILE A 32 -8.77 -16.95 6.59
CA ILE A 32 -7.72 -17.75 7.23
C ILE A 32 -8.17 -18.25 8.61
N LEU A 33 -8.81 -17.39 9.41
CA LEU A 33 -9.36 -17.78 10.71
C LEU A 33 -10.47 -18.83 10.55
N HIS A 34 -11.36 -18.66 9.59
CA HIS A 34 -12.40 -19.63 9.28
C HIS A 34 -11.84 -21.01 8.87
N GLN A 35 -10.75 -21.04 8.10
CA GLN A 35 -10.09 -22.29 7.70
C GLN A 35 -9.52 -23.08 8.88
N VAL A 36 -9.21 -22.44 9.99
CA VAL A 36 -8.71 -23.09 11.21
C VAL A 36 -9.78 -23.26 12.29
N GLY A 37 -11.06 -23.05 11.93
CA GLY A 37 -12.21 -23.35 12.80
C GLY A 37 -12.71 -22.19 13.67
N VAL A 38 -12.07 -21.01 13.60
CA VAL A 38 -12.54 -19.81 14.31
C VAL A 38 -13.68 -19.17 13.51
N ARG A 39 -14.87 -19.08 14.11
CA ARG A 39 -16.08 -18.55 13.45
C ARG A 39 -16.58 -17.23 14.01
N ASN A 40 -16.20 -16.92 15.27
CA ASN A 40 -16.58 -15.68 15.90
C ASN A 40 -15.68 -14.53 15.47
N THR A 41 -15.76 -14.17 14.20
CA THR A 41 -15.00 -13.11 13.56
C THR A 41 -15.88 -11.91 13.21
N LEU A 42 -15.29 -10.74 13.15
CA LEU A 42 -15.94 -9.48 12.77
C LEU A 42 -15.05 -8.74 11.79
N MET A 43 -15.56 -8.40 10.61
CA MET A 43 -14.85 -7.54 9.67
C MET A 43 -14.91 -6.10 10.19
N THR A 44 -13.96 -5.79 11.07
CA THR A 44 -13.84 -4.44 11.68
C THR A 44 -13.04 -3.48 10.82
N GLY A 45 -12.36 -3.96 9.79
CA GLY A 45 -11.39 -3.17 9.03
C GLY A 45 -10.13 -2.83 9.83
N CYS A 46 -9.23 -2.12 9.20
CA CYS A 46 -8.03 -1.61 9.86
C CYS A 46 -8.36 -0.33 10.64
N PRO A 47 -8.00 -0.20 11.92
CA PRO A 47 -8.22 1.05 12.67
C PRO A 47 -7.63 2.29 11.98
N ALA A 48 -6.54 2.12 11.21
CA ALA A 48 -5.93 3.20 10.45
C ALA A 48 -6.75 3.68 9.23
N TRP A 49 -7.85 3.00 8.88
CA TRP A 49 -8.80 3.48 7.87
C TRP A 49 -9.65 4.66 8.37
N TYR A 50 -9.71 4.87 9.67
CA TYR A 50 -10.72 5.69 10.30
C TYR A 50 -10.13 7.01 10.79
N ASP A 51 -10.18 8.01 9.95
CA ASP A 51 -10.08 9.39 10.36
C ASP A 51 -11.49 9.84 10.83
N LEU A 52 -11.66 10.01 12.13
CA LEU A 52 -12.97 10.27 12.72
C LEU A 52 -13.52 11.62 12.26
N ASP A 53 -12.67 12.61 12.11
CA ASP A 53 -13.09 13.94 11.62
C ASP A 53 -13.64 13.85 10.20
N LYS A 54 -13.02 13.03 9.35
CA LYS A 54 -13.48 12.81 7.97
C LYS A 54 -14.78 12.01 7.90
N ILE A 55 -14.95 11.03 8.77
CA ILE A 55 -16.16 10.21 8.85
C ILE A 55 -17.32 11.05 9.40
N GLU A 56 -17.12 11.78 10.49
CA GLU A 56 -18.16 12.58 11.13
C GLU A 56 -18.58 13.78 10.27
N ALA A 57 -17.63 14.42 9.60
CA ALA A 57 -17.89 15.49 8.65
C ALA A 57 -18.50 15.01 7.32
N GLN A 58 -18.62 13.70 7.09
CA GLN A 58 -18.96 13.11 5.78
C GLN A 58 -18.11 13.72 4.67
N ALA A 59 -16.79 13.78 4.90
CA ALA A 59 -15.85 14.47 4.05
C ALA A 59 -15.97 14.01 2.60
N LEU A 60 -16.05 14.97 1.70
CA LEU A 60 -16.15 14.70 0.27
C LEU A 60 -14.85 14.11 -0.26
N PHE A 61 -15.00 13.25 -1.23
CA PHE A 61 -13.88 12.70 -1.98
C PHE A 61 -13.11 13.82 -2.71
N ARG A 62 -11.79 13.88 -2.51
CA ARG A 62 -10.92 14.82 -3.20
C ARG A 62 -10.64 14.30 -4.61
N ARG A 63 -11.41 14.78 -5.56
CA ARG A 63 -11.33 14.35 -6.96
C ARG A 63 -10.25 15.12 -7.71
N PRO A 64 -9.18 14.47 -8.18
CA PRO A 64 -8.26 15.09 -9.13
C PRO A 64 -8.94 15.29 -10.50
N VAL A 65 -8.50 16.29 -11.22
CA VAL A 65 -8.96 16.53 -12.60
C VAL A 65 -7.96 15.95 -13.58
N GLN A 66 -8.42 15.09 -14.48
CA GLN A 66 -7.55 14.51 -15.50
C GLN A 66 -6.90 15.61 -16.35
N GLY A 67 -5.59 15.51 -16.55
CA GLY A 67 -4.81 16.53 -17.27
C GLY A 67 -4.53 17.81 -16.45
N ASN A 68 -4.98 17.88 -15.19
CA ASN A 68 -4.68 18.98 -14.27
C ASN A 68 -4.48 18.49 -12.84
N ILE A 69 -3.53 17.58 -12.67
CA ILE A 69 -3.15 17.06 -11.33
C ILE A 69 -2.05 17.96 -10.79
N ASP A 70 -2.27 18.55 -9.62
CA ASP A 70 -1.28 19.45 -9.02
C ASP A 70 -0.16 18.67 -8.35
N HIS A 71 -0.47 17.68 -7.52
CA HIS A 71 0.54 17.00 -6.72
C HIS A 71 0.28 15.50 -6.59
N ILE A 72 1.26 14.70 -7.01
CA ILE A 72 1.29 13.24 -6.78
C ILE A 72 2.37 12.89 -5.77
N ALA A 73 2.01 12.13 -4.73
CA ALA A 73 2.97 11.48 -3.86
C ALA A 73 3.23 10.04 -4.32
N ILE A 74 4.51 9.65 -4.36
CA ILE A 74 4.94 8.29 -4.66
C ILE A 74 5.61 7.70 -3.43
N SER A 75 5.09 6.60 -2.88
CA SER A 75 5.74 5.92 -1.75
C SER A 75 6.76 4.88 -2.20
N ASP A 76 7.88 4.77 -1.46
CA ASP A 76 8.99 3.87 -1.76
C ASP A 76 8.60 2.38 -1.64
N PRO A 77 9.30 1.46 -2.34
CA PRO A 77 9.14 0.04 -2.12
C PRO A 77 9.75 -0.41 -0.79
N ALA A 78 9.10 -1.39 -0.13
CA ALA A 78 9.65 -2.04 1.04
C ALA A 78 10.77 -3.02 0.68
N ARG A 79 10.73 -3.55 -0.54
CA ARG A 79 11.62 -4.58 -1.06
C ARG A 79 12.60 -4.00 -2.08
N PRO A 80 13.93 -4.19 -1.90
CA PRO A 80 14.94 -3.68 -2.83
C PRO A 80 14.74 -4.13 -4.28
N GLU A 81 14.21 -5.34 -4.50
CA GLU A 81 13.93 -5.89 -5.83
C GLU A 81 12.90 -5.09 -6.62
N ASN A 82 12.09 -4.26 -5.95
CA ASN A 82 11.09 -3.40 -6.59
C ASN A 82 11.61 -1.97 -6.90
N ILE A 83 12.86 -1.65 -6.57
CA ILE A 83 13.46 -0.35 -6.89
C ILE A 83 13.45 -0.05 -8.40
N PRO A 84 13.77 -1.00 -9.30
CA PRO A 84 13.65 -0.75 -10.74
C PRO A 84 12.22 -0.42 -11.18
N LEU A 85 11.22 -1.06 -10.57
CA LEU A 85 9.81 -0.74 -10.81
C LEU A 85 9.47 0.66 -10.28
N ALA A 86 9.99 1.06 -9.12
CA ALA A 86 9.81 2.41 -8.58
C ALA A 86 10.40 3.49 -9.51
N CYS A 87 11.59 3.26 -10.08
CA CYS A 87 12.16 4.15 -11.08
C CYS A 87 11.29 4.24 -12.35
N SER A 88 10.73 3.11 -12.79
CA SER A 88 9.84 3.07 -13.93
C SER A 88 8.49 3.76 -13.63
N LEU A 89 7.99 3.63 -12.41
CA LEU A 89 6.79 4.32 -11.93
C LEU A 89 6.99 5.85 -11.94
N VAL A 90 8.12 6.34 -11.45
CA VAL A 90 8.42 7.78 -11.49
C VAL A 90 8.42 8.31 -12.92
N ARG A 91 9.03 7.58 -13.86
CA ARG A 91 9.01 7.97 -15.29
C ARG A 91 7.57 7.99 -15.85
N TYR A 92 6.80 6.94 -15.56
CA TYR A 92 5.39 6.87 -15.95
C TYR A 92 4.60 8.09 -15.44
N VAL A 93 4.76 8.45 -14.17
CA VAL A 93 4.08 9.62 -13.59
C VAL A 93 4.51 10.92 -14.27
N VAL A 94 5.81 11.08 -14.57
CA VAL A 94 6.34 12.26 -15.27
C VAL A 94 5.84 12.34 -16.71
N GLU A 95 5.82 11.22 -17.44
CA GLU A 95 5.55 11.18 -18.88
C GLU A 95 4.06 11.14 -19.19
N GLU A 96 3.26 10.37 -18.44
CA GLU A 96 1.85 10.10 -18.74
C GLU A 96 0.88 10.94 -17.89
N LEU A 97 1.12 11.07 -16.58
CA LEU A 97 0.21 11.81 -15.71
C LEU A 97 0.55 13.30 -15.61
N GLN A 98 1.81 13.67 -15.83
CA GLN A 98 2.31 15.04 -15.94
C GLN A 98 1.83 16.00 -14.82
N PRO A 99 1.93 15.63 -13.54
CA PRO A 99 1.51 16.51 -12.45
C PRO A 99 2.46 17.72 -12.36
N ARG A 100 1.99 18.81 -11.75
CA ARG A 100 2.84 19.98 -11.51
C ARG A 100 3.94 19.71 -10.49
N LYS A 101 3.67 18.79 -9.55
CA LYS A 101 4.61 18.41 -8.49
C LYS A 101 4.59 16.90 -8.25
N ILE A 102 5.77 16.32 -8.01
CA ILE A 102 5.94 14.95 -7.54
C ILE A 102 6.77 14.98 -6.28
N THR A 103 6.29 14.29 -5.23
CA THR A 103 7.08 14.04 -4.01
C THR A 103 7.27 12.54 -3.85
N PHE A 104 8.51 12.08 -3.85
CA PHE A 104 8.85 10.70 -3.55
C PHE A 104 9.09 10.52 -2.05
N VAL A 105 8.33 9.65 -1.38
CA VAL A 105 8.30 9.52 0.07
C VAL A 105 8.97 8.22 0.51
N PHE A 106 10.05 8.34 1.26
CA PHE A 106 10.77 7.21 1.86
C PHE A 106 10.26 6.95 3.28
N HIS A 107 9.54 5.85 3.48
CA HIS A 107 8.97 5.51 4.80
C HIS A 107 10.02 5.09 5.83
N ARG A 108 11.10 4.47 5.38
CA ARG A 108 12.23 4.09 6.24
C ARG A 108 13.38 5.10 6.20
N GLY A 109 13.22 6.21 5.46
CA GLY A 109 14.33 7.08 5.10
C GLY A 109 15.29 6.42 4.12
N TRP A 110 16.36 7.14 3.79
CA TRP A 110 17.42 6.66 2.89
C TRP A 110 18.78 6.60 3.55
N LYS A 111 18.89 6.97 4.83
CA LYS A 111 20.12 6.89 5.62
C LYS A 111 20.25 5.50 6.23
N SER A 112 21.50 5.11 6.52
CA SER A 112 21.74 3.88 7.29
C SER A 112 21.52 4.17 8.77
N ASP A 113 20.46 3.62 9.34
CA ASP A 113 20.03 3.80 10.71
C ASP A 113 19.28 2.54 11.24
N GLN A 114 18.50 2.72 12.31
CA GLN A 114 17.72 1.61 12.88
C GLN A 114 16.63 1.07 11.96
N TYR A 115 16.12 1.85 10.99
CA TYR A 115 15.03 1.48 10.08
C TYR A 115 15.52 0.92 8.76
N SER A 116 16.74 1.29 8.34
CA SER A 116 17.33 0.89 7.06
C SER A 116 18.81 0.56 7.25
N ARG A 117 19.20 -0.71 7.10
CA ARG A 117 20.58 -1.19 7.30
C ARG A 117 21.09 -2.01 6.13
N GLY A 118 22.40 -2.07 6.03
CA GLY A 118 23.11 -2.92 5.07
C GLY A 118 22.67 -2.68 3.62
N TYR A 119 22.39 -3.75 2.90
CA TYR A 119 22.02 -3.70 1.48
C TYR A 119 20.79 -2.82 1.22
N LEU A 120 19.77 -2.86 2.10
CA LEU A 120 18.57 -2.03 1.94
C LEU A 120 18.93 -0.53 1.97
N ALA A 121 19.74 -0.10 2.95
CA ALA A 121 20.16 1.30 3.06
C ALA A 121 20.93 1.76 1.80
N THR A 122 21.83 0.92 1.30
CA THR A 122 22.55 1.21 0.05
C THR A 122 21.58 1.37 -1.12
N CYS A 123 20.62 0.49 -1.24
CA CYS A 123 19.60 0.56 -2.29
C CYS A 123 18.75 1.83 -2.20
N GLN A 124 18.30 2.21 -1.00
CA GLN A 124 17.53 3.43 -0.76
C GLN A 124 18.35 4.70 -1.07
N GLN A 125 19.63 4.72 -0.70
CA GLN A 125 20.52 5.84 -0.99
C GLN A 125 20.78 5.99 -2.49
N ASN A 126 20.95 4.87 -3.21
CA ASN A 126 21.08 4.88 -4.66
C ASN A 126 19.81 5.39 -5.34
N LEU A 127 18.65 4.95 -4.89
CA LEU A 127 17.36 5.43 -5.39
C LEU A 127 17.21 6.94 -5.14
N LYS A 128 17.54 7.41 -3.94
CA LYS A 128 17.52 8.85 -3.61
C LYS A 128 18.45 9.65 -4.55
N THR A 129 19.67 9.18 -4.76
CA THR A 129 20.62 9.82 -5.68
C THR A 129 20.10 9.87 -7.12
N TRP A 130 19.41 8.81 -7.55
CA TRP A 130 18.77 8.77 -8.87
C TRP A 130 17.62 9.79 -8.96
N LEU A 131 16.76 9.88 -7.94
CA LEU A 131 15.64 10.84 -7.87
C LEU A 131 16.14 12.29 -7.92
N ASP A 132 17.23 12.61 -7.20
CA ASP A 132 17.85 13.94 -7.24
C ASP A 132 18.28 14.32 -8.66
N ARG A 133 18.87 13.38 -9.41
CA ARG A 133 19.22 13.59 -10.81
C ARG A 133 18.02 13.82 -11.71
N GLN A 134 16.87 13.24 -11.37
CA GLN A 134 15.60 13.48 -12.07
C GLN A 134 14.90 14.77 -11.58
N ARG A 135 15.45 15.48 -10.60
CA ARG A 135 14.86 16.67 -9.97
C ARG A 135 13.48 16.40 -9.34
N ILE A 136 13.30 15.19 -8.78
CA ILE A 136 12.10 14.83 -8.04
C ILE A 136 12.29 15.23 -6.57
N ASP A 137 11.30 15.91 -6.00
CA ASP A 137 11.29 16.22 -4.57
C ASP A 137 11.26 14.92 -3.75
N VAL A 138 12.09 14.85 -2.71
CA VAL A 138 12.15 13.68 -1.84
C VAL A 138 11.86 14.05 -0.39
N CYS A 139 11.14 13.20 0.31
CA CYS A 139 10.82 13.33 1.72
C CYS A 139 11.08 12.01 2.45
N GLY A 140 11.77 12.06 3.58
CA GLY A 140 11.91 10.92 4.50
C GLY A 140 11.00 11.12 5.69
N ILE A 141 10.25 10.09 6.06
CA ILE A 141 9.33 10.16 7.19
C ILE A 141 9.73 9.26 8.37
N GLU A 142 10.72 8.40 8.19
CA GLU A 142 11.35 7.52 9.20
C GLU A 142 10.32 6.89 10.17
N TYR A 143 9.16 6.48 9.64
CA TYR A 143 8.01 5.98 10.40
C TYR A 143 7.43 6.95 11.45
N SER A 144 7.69 8.26 11.34
CA SER A 144 7.04 9.23 12.23
C SER A 144 5.57 9.45 11.84
N ASN A 145 4.71 9.66 12.83
CA ASN A 145 3.30 9.96 12.57
C ASN A 145 3.16 11.33 11.89
N GLU A 146 3.94 12.31 12.33
CA GLU A 146 3.96 13.67 11.76
C GLU A 146 4.40 13.66 10.31
N GLY A 147 5.28 12.71 9.94
CA GLY A 147 5.77 12.55 8.58
C GLY A 147 4.67 12.21 7.57
N PHE A 148 3.56 11.60 8.01
CA PHE A 148 2.41 11.35 7.13
C PHE A 148 1.73 12.63 6.66
N GLY A 149 1.96 13.77 7.30
CA GLY A 149 1.48 15.08 6.84
C GLY A 149 1.91 15.43 5.42
N VAL A 150 2.97 14.82 4.89
CA VAL A 150 3.39 14.98 3.48
C VAL A 150 2.28 14.62 2.47
N TYR A 151 1.36 13.74 2.85
CA TYR A 151 0.26 13.29 2.00
C TYR A 151 -0.98 14.21 2.05
N ASN A 152 -1.07 15.15 3.00
CA ASN A 152 -2.28 15.96 3.19
C ASN A 152 -2.57 16.89 2.00
N ASP A 153 -1.52 17.37 1.34
CA ASP A 153 -1.62 18.32 0.23
C ASP A 153 -1.47 17.63 -1.14
N THR A 154 -1.60 16.31 -1.19
CA THR A 154 -1.53 15.56 -2.45
C THR A 154 -2.93 15.36 -3.04
N ASP A 155 -3.01 15.38 -4.37
CA ASP A 155 -4.25 15.03 -5.08
C ASP A 155 -4.39 13.53 -5.25
N MET A 156 -3.27 12.81 -5.26
CA MET A 156 -3.23 11.38 -5.52
C MET A 156 -1.97 10.77 -4.89
N HIS A 157 -2.09 9.56 -4.40
CA HIS A 157 -0.98 8.70 -4.02
C HIS A 157 -0.87 7.51 -4.97
N ILE A 158 0.36 7.17 -5.36
CA ILE A 158 0.68 5.94 -6.09
C ILE A 158 1.92 5.34 -5.45
N GLY A 159 1.95 4.04 -5.16
CA GLY A 159 3.19 3.46 -4.66
C GLY A 159 3.03 2.15 -3.90
N PHE A 160 4.02 1.82 -3.09
CA PHE A 160 4.20 0.46 -2.58
C PHE A 160 3.80 0.31 -1.10
N ARG A 161 3.64 1.42 -0.37
CA ARG A 161 3.43 1.38 1.07
C ARG A 161 1.95 1.27 1.42
N VAL A 162 1.57 0.12 1.98
CA VAL A 162 0.22 -0.12 2.47
C VAL A 162 -0.24 0.96 3.45
N HIS A 163 0.64 1.43 4.35
CA HIS A 163 0.28 2.50 5.29
C HIS A 163 0.03 3.84 4.60
N ALA A 164 0.81 4.19 3.55
CA ALA A 164 0.54 5.40 2.75
C ALA A 164 -0.81 5.28 2.04
N HIS A 165 -1.09 4.11 1.44
CA HIS A 165 -2.36 3.85 0.79
C HIS A 165 -3.53 4.00 1.77
N ILE A 166 -3.47 3.33 2.93
CA ILE A 166 -4.47 3.43 3.98
C ILE A 166 -4.68 4.88 4.44
N TYR A 167 -3.58 5.61 4.66
CA TYR A 167 -3.65 7.00 5.11
C TYR A 167 -4.37 7.89 4.09
N ASN A 168 -3.96 7.82 2.82
CA ASN A 168 -4.63 8.59 1.76
C ASN A 168 -6.11 8.24 1.64
N MET A 169 -6.46 6.95 1.71
CA MET A 169 -7.85 6.50 1.70
C MET A 169 -8.63 7.04 2.91
N SER A 170 -8.03 7.08 4.10
CA SER A 170 -8.68 7.66 5.30
C SER A 170 -8.95 9.16 5.12
N GLN A 171 -8.08 9.88 4.39
CA GLN A 171 -8.22 11.28 4.06
C GLN A 171 -9.17 11.54 2.86
N ARG A 172 -9.75 10.50 2.26
CA ARG A 172 -10.59 10.57 1.05
C ARG A 172 -9.82 11.03 -0.20
N HIS A 173 -8.51 10.75 -0.24
CA HIS A 173 -7.68 10.97 -1.43
C HIS A 173 -7.58 9.70 -2.27
N PRO A 174 -7.56 9.81 -3.62
CA PRO A 174 -7.27 8.69 -4.49
C PRO A 174 -5.92 8.05 -4.17
N SER A 175 -5.89 6.74 -4.11
CA SER A 175 -4.66 6.04 -3.81
C SER A 175 -4.58 4.70 -4.54
N PHE A 176 -3.48 4.48 -5.26
CA PHE A 176 -3.23 3.28 -6.05
C PHE A 176 -2.04 2.53 -5.46
N LEU A 177 -2.30 1.34 -4.92
CA LEU A 177 -1.30 0.52 -4.28
C LEU A 177 -0.68 -0.47 -5.27
N ILE A 178 0.65 -0.46 -5.40
CA ILE A 178 1.39 -1.54 -6.05
C ILE A 178 1.74 -2.56 -4.97
N GLU A 179 1.06 -3.68 -5.00
CA GLU A 179 1.10 -4.69 -3.96
C GLU A 179 2.46 -5.41 -3.90
N GLU A 180 3.05 -5.46 -2.72
CA GLU A 180 4.30 -6.18 -2.45
C GLU A 180 4.08 -7.45 -1.63
N ASP A 181 2.97 -7.56 -0.91
CA ASP A 181 2.66 -8.70 -0.04
C ASP A 181 1.15 -8.87 0.20
N GLY A 182 0.79 -9.92 0.96
CA GLY A 182 -0.61 -10.25 1.23
C GLY A 182 -1.39 -9.20 2.01
N ARG A 183 -0.73 -8.22 2.64
CA ARG A 183 -1.43 -7.14 3.36
C ARG A 183 -2.10 -6.18 2.40
N GLY A 184 -1.39 -5.82 1.32
CA GLY A 184 -1.96 -5.00 0.25
C GLY A 184 -3.08 -5.75 -0.46
N TRP A 185 -2.81 -7.01 -0.85
CA TRP A 185 -3.80 -7.87 -1.49
C TRP A 185 -5.09 -7.98 -0.69
N GLY A 186 -5.00 -8.37 0.59
CA GLY A 186 -6.19 -8.54 1.44
C GLY A 186 -6.97 -7.23 1.65
N LEU A 187 -6.27 -6.09 1.66
CA LEU A 187 -6.89 -4.77 1.75
C LEU A 187 -7.70 -4.47 0.48
N ASP A 188 -7.06 -4.54 -0.69
CA ASP A 188 -7.70 -4.19 -1.96
C ASP A 188 -8.86 -5.14 -2.29
N GLU A 189 -8.71 -6.44 -2.03
CA GLU A 189 -9.78 -7.43 -2.13
C GLU A 189 -10.97 -7.06 -1.23
N THR A 190 -10.70 -6.71 0.03
CA THR A 190 -11.74 -6.34 0.99
C THR A 190 -12.49 -5.08 0.57
N LEU A 191 -11.78 -4.08 0.07
CA LEU A 191 -12.37 -2.82 -0.37
C LEU A 191 -12.99 -2.90 -1.76
N GLY A 192 -12.69 -3.94 -2.54
CA GLY A 192 -13.14 -4.12 -3.92
C GLY A 192 -12.39 -3.24 -4.89
N LEU A 193 -11.13 -2.94 -4.58
CA LEU A 193 -10.21 -2.22 -5.45
C LEU A 193 -9.52 -3.16 -6.43
N ASP A 194 -8.98 -2.60 -7.50
CA ASP A 194 -8.23 -3.39 -8.48
C ASP A 194 -6.83 -3.74 -7.97
N HIS A 195 -6.45 -4.98 -8.10
CA HIS A 195 -5.09 -5.42 -7.79
C HIS A 195 -4.08 -4.91 -8.82
N ILE A 196 -3.07 -4.19 -8.34
CA ILE A 196 -1.96 -3.66 -9.13
C ILE A 196 -0.67 -4.27 -8.60
N GLY A 197 -0.09 -5.14 -9.36
CA GLY A 197 1.07 -5.88 -8.93
C GLY A 197 0.82 -7.38 -9.03
N LYS A 198 1.85 -8.14 -8.91
CA LYS A 198 1.78 -9.58 -8.74
C LYS A 198 2.52 -9.86 -7.46
N LEU A 199 1.87 -10.51 -6.52
CA LEU A 199 2.59 -11.27 -5.53
C LEU A 199 3.54 -12.17 -6.30
N ALA A 200 4.79 -11.74 -6.46
CA ALA A 200 5.82 -12.61 -6.99
C ALA A 200 5.93 -13.75 -5.99
N SER A 201 5.13 -14.80 -6.26
CA SER A 201 5.33 -16.08 -5.58
C SER A 201 6.80 -16.44 -5.78
N GLY A 202 7.55 -16.41 -4.69
CA GLY A 202 8.98 -16.55 -4.62
C GLY A 202 9.53 -17.64 -5.53
N THR A 203 10.77 -17.56 -5.73
CA THR A 203 11.81 -18.56 -6.05
C THR A 203 12.91 -18.01 -6.94
N PHE A 204 12.73 -16.84 -7.57
CA PHE A 204 13.83 -16.30 -8.41
C PHE A 204 14.71 -15.27 -7.66
N GLY A 205 14.23 -14.63 -6.58
CA GLY A 205 14.98 -13.60 -5.86
C GLY A 205 16.16 -14.14 -5.03
N GLU A 206 16.07 -15.36 -4.50
CA GLU A 206 17.15 -15.93 -3.68
C GLU A 206 18.36 -16.40 -4.48
N LYS A 207 18.15 -16.88 -5.71
CA LYS A 207 19.27 -17.34 -6.57
C LYS A 207 20.00 -16.20 -7.27
N ALA A 208 19.38 -15.05 -7.48
CA ALA A 208 20.02 -13.87 -8.07
C ALA A 208 20.97 -13.13 -7.09
N ARG A 209 20.89 -13.40 -5.79
CA ARG A 209 21.75 -12.81 -4.76
C ARG A 209 23.23 -13.20 -4.85
N ILE A 210 23.59 -14.20 -5.64
CA ILE A 210 24.94 -14.82 -5.64
C ILE A 210 25.77 -14.44 -6.86
N MET A 211 25.23 -13.77 -7.87
CA MET A 211 25.95 -13.51 -9.11
C MET A 211 26.21 -12.03 -9.38
N SER A 212 27.44 -11.62 -9.08
CA SER A 212 28.32 -10.71 -9.80
C SER A 212 27.93 -9.24 -10.09
N PRO A 213 28.90 -8.29 -10.04
CA PRO A 213 28.75 -6.86 -10.33
C PRO A 213 28.37 -6.50 -11.79
N TYR A 214 28.30 -7.46 -12.70
CA TYR A 214 27.83 -7.28 -14.08
C TYR A 214 26.29 -7.23 -14.25
N VAL A 215 25.55 -7.39 -13.16
CA VAL A 215 24.08 -7.47 -13.16
C VAL A 215 23.41 -6.12 -13.48
N GLY A 216 24.08 -4.98 -13.28
CA GLY A 216 23.47 -3.66 -13.42
C GLY A 216 22.94 -3.33 -14.85
N ALA A 217 23.64 -3.74 -15.91
CA ALA A 217 23.18 -3.47 -17.28
C ALA A 217 22.10 -4.46 -17.74
N MET A 218 22.20 -5.72 -17.32
CA MET A 218 21.18 -6.73 -17.60
C MET A 218 19.92 -6.51 -16.75
N GLU A 219 20.04 -6.08 -15.49
CA GLU A 219 18.90 -5.68 -14.66
C GLU A 219 18.07 -4.57 -15.31
N THR A 220 18.69 -3.62 -15.99
CA THR A 220 17.95 -2.55 -16.69
C THR A 220 17.09 -3.09 -17.84
N LEU A 221 17.54 -4.11 -18.56
CA LEU A 221 16.76 -4.73 -19.64
C LEU A 221 15.68 -5.69 -19.12
N PHE A 222 16.00 -6.46 -18.08
CA PHE A 222 15.03 -7.36 -17.44
C PHE A 222 14.00 -6.60 -16.59
N SER A 223 14.37 -5.46 -15.99
CA SER A 223 13.47 -4.63 -15.21
C SER A 223 12.38 -3.99 -16.08
N LYS A 224 12.71 -3.51 -17.28
CA LYS A 224 11.72 -3.00 -18.24
C LYS A 224 10.65 -4.06 -18.56
N ARG A 225 11.04 -5.30 -18.84
CA ARG A 225 10.11 -6.40 -19.14
C ARG A 225 9.21 -6.77 -17.94
N ARG A 226 9.71 -6.63 -16.71
CA ARG A 226 8.95 -6.94 -15.49
C ARG A 226 8.06 -5.79 -15.03
N SER A 227 8.50 -4.56 -15.23
CA SER A 227 7.75 -3.37 -14.84
C SER A 227 6.58 -3.08 -15.75
N GLN A 228 6.71 -3.38 -17.05
CA GLN A 228 5.70 -3.04 -18.04
C GLN A 228 4.30 -3.61 -17.75
N PRO A 229 4.12 -4.88 -17.37
CA PRO A 229 2.78 -5.40 -17.08
C PRO A 229 2.13 -4.72 -15.87
N VAL A 230 2.93 -4.38 -14.85
CA VAL A 230 2.43 -3.69 -13.65
C VAL A 230 2.02 -2.27 -13.99
N LEU A 231 2.85 -1.54 -14.75
CA LEU A 231 2.54 -0.17 -15.17
C LEU A 231 1.36 -0.11 -16.14
N SER A 232 1.25 -1.06 -17.07
CA SER A 232 0.07 -1.15 -17.95
C SER A 232 -1.22 -1.42 -17.19
N LYS A 233 -1.16 -2.26 -16.13
CA LYS A 233 -2.32 -2.48 -15.26
C LYS A 233 -2.64 -1.23 -14.45
N LEU A 234 -1.63 -0.57 -13.86
CA LEU A 234 -1.80 0.69 -13.14
C LEU A 234 -2.46 1.76 -14.02
N ASP A 235 -1.94 1.95 -15.21
CA ASP A 235 -2.47 2.89 -16.21
C ASP A 235 -3.94 2.61 -16.52
N SER A 236 -4.26 1.35 -16.84
CA SER A 236 -5.64 0.91 -17.10
C SER A 236 -6.57 1.19 -15.91
N VAL A 237 -6.10 0.96 -14.66
CA VAL A 237 -6.90 1.20 -13.46
C VAL A 237 -7.12 2.70 -13.23
N ILE A 238 -6.06 3.51 -13.39
CA ILE A 238 -6.16 4.97 -13.24
C ILE A 238 -7.15 5.53 -14.27
N HIS A 239 -7.02 5.16 -15.53
CA HIS A 239 -7.95 5.61 -16.57
C HIS A 239 -9.39 5.20 -16.27
N ALA A 240 -9.63 3.95 -15.88
CA ALA A 240 -10.97 3.47 -15.53
C ALA A 240 -11.59 4.24 -14.35
N GLU A 241 -10.78 4.60 -13.35
CA GLU A 241 -11.24 5.42 -12.23
C GLU A 241 -11.60 6.84 -12.67
N PHE A 242 -10.81 7.48 -13.53
CA PHE A 242 -11.16 8.79 -14.09
C PHE A 242 -12.44 8.73 -14.94
N GLU A 243 -12.58 7.73 -15.82
CA GLU A 243 -13.77 7.54 -16.66
C GLU A 243 -15.03 7.27 -15.86
N SER A 244 -14.93 6.51 -14.77
CA SER A 244 -16.06 6.16 -13.89
C SER A 244 -16.30 7.15 -12.75
N ASP A 245 -15.64 8.30 -12.76
CA ASP A 245 -15.70 9.27 -11.68
C ASP A 245 -15.31 8.67 -10.32
N PHE A 246 -14.25 7.84 -10.32
CA PHE A 246 -13.71 7.15 -9.14
C PHE A 246 -14.75 6.28 -8.41
N SER A 247 -15.58 5.58 -9.18
CA SER A 247 -16.72 4.83 -8.63
C SER A 247 -16.30 3.72 -7.68
N LYS A 248 -15.19 3.00 -7.96
CA LYS A 248 -14.69 1.93 -7.08
C LYS A 248 -14.09 2.50 -5.80
N MET A 249 -13.32 3.58 -5.88
CA MET A 249 -12.79 4.24 -4.68
C MET A 249 -13.89 4.79 -3.78
N ARG A 250 -14.94 5.37 -4.35
CA ARG A 250 -16.13 5.80 -3.59
C ARG A 250 -16.84 4.63 -2.91
N ALA A 251 -16.96 3.50 -3.61
CA ALA A 251 -17.51 2.30 -3.01
C ALA A 251 -16.61 1.75 -1.88
N ALA A 252 -15.27 1.85 -2.03
CA ALA A 252 -14.33 1.48 -0.99
C ALA A 252 -14.49 2.36 0.26
N PHE A 253 -14.65 3.66 0.11
CA PHE A 253 -14.91 4.57 1.26
C PHE A 253 -16.19 4.19 2.00
N LYS A 254 -17.26 3.85 1.27
CA LYS A 254 -18.50 3.36 1.90
C LYS A 254 -18.27 2.06 2.69
N LYS A 255 -17.52 1.11 2.17
CA LYS A 255 -17.13 -0.10 2.89
C LYS A 255 -16.32 0.20 4.15
N MET A 256 -15.41 1.18 4.10
CA MET A 256 -14.66 1.62 5.28
C MET A 256 -15.62 2.16 6.37
N GLU A 257 -16.60 2.97 6.01
CA GLU A 257 -17.60 3.50 6.95
C GLU A 257 -18.51 2.41 7.54
N GLU A 258 -18.91 1.43 6.72
CA GLU A 258 -19.64 0.25 7.17
C GLU A 258 -18.83 -0.55 8.19
N SER A 259 -17.55 -0.80 7.89
CA SER A 259 -16.62 -1.50 8.80
C SER A 259 -16.37 -0.73 10.09
N TYR A 260 -16.28 0.61 10.02
CA TYR A 260 -16.21 1.46 11.20
C TYR A 260 -17.42 1.28 12.11
N SER A 261 -18.60 1.21 11.54
CA SER A 261 -19.84 1.00 12.31
C SER A 261 -19.83 -0.36 13.02
N VAL A 262 -19.32 -1.40 12.38
CA VAL A 262 -19.13 -2.72 12.98
C VAL A 262 -18.13 -2.65 14.15
N MET A 263 -16.96 -2.05 13.92
CA MET A 263 -15.93 -1.88 14.94
C MET A 263 -16.45 -1.09 16.14
N ARG A 264 -17.06 0.07 15.91
CA ARG A 264 -17.63 0.92 16.97
C ARG A 264 -18.65 0.17 17.84
N ASN A 265 -19.54 -0.60 17.20
CA ASN A 265 -20.54 -1.39 17.91
C ASN A 265 -19.92 -2.53 18.71
N HIS A 266 -18.87 -3.16 18.17
CA HIS A 266 -18.13 -4.19 18.89
C HIS A 266 -17.42 -3.63 20.13
N LEU A 267 -16.69 -2.54 19.99
CA LEU A 267 -15.99 -1.89 21.11
C LEU A 267 -16.94 -1.42 22.22
N ARG A 268 -18.11 -0.92 21.86
CA ARG A 268 -19.14 -0.52 22.85
C ARG A 268 -19.70 -1.68 23.68
N LYS A 269 -19.63 -2.91 23.17
CA LYS A 269 -20.06 -4.11 23.92
C LYS A 269 -18.98 -4.60 24.88
N LEU A 270 -17.73 -4.17 24.67
CA LEU A 270 -16.59 -4.55 25.51
C LEU A 270 -16.33 -3.53 26.65
N ALA A 271 -16.85 -2.31 26.50
CA ALA A 271 -16.78 -1.24 27.49
C ALA A 271 -17.92 -1.33 28.52
#